data_a0fa6b576574cf3183378ed16911fa18
#
_entry.id   a0fa6b576574cf3183378ed16911fa18
#
_cell.length_a   1.000
_cell.length_b   1.000
_cell.length_c   1.000
_cell.angle_alpha   90.00
_cell.angle_beta   90.00
_cell.angle_gamma   90.00
#
_symmetry.space_group_name_H-M   'P 1'
#
loop_
_entity.id
_entity.type
_entity.pdbx_description
1 polymer ?
#
loop_
_entity_poly.entity_id
_entity_poly.type
_entity_poly.pdbx_seq_one_letter_code
_entity_poly.pdbx_strand_id
1 'polypeptide(L)'
;MYKRQVRAKEDEEAEKLLADARLLEEAGCFALVLEKIPRELAARVAKELSIPVIGIGAGPDVDGQVLVLHDMLGITMDFSPRFLRRYLNLAESIEGAITSYCADVRSKNFPNEEESYSS
;
A
#
# COMPACT_ATOMS: atom_id res chain seq x y z
N MET A 1 2.42 -4.89 17.76
CA MET A 1 1.91 -3.88 16.82
C MET A 1 3.02 -2.86 16.56
N TYR A 2 3.58 -2.87 15.38
CA TYR A 2 4.58 -1.85 15.01
C TYR A 2 3.87 -0.51 14.88
N LYS A 3 4.13 0.41 15.81
CA LYS A 3 3.74 1.81 15.62
C LYS A 3 4.62 2.38 14.52
N ARG A 4 4.13 2.36 13.30
CA ARG A 4 4.80 2.99 12.16
C ARG A 4 4.74 4.51 12.35
N GLN A 5 5.77 5.06 12.95
CA GLN A 5 5.92 6.51 13.12
C GLN A 5 6.56 7.11 11.87
N VAL A 6 6.25 8.37 11.60
CA VAL A 6 6.99 9.15 10.61
C VAL A 6 8.43 9.31 11.10
N ARG A 7 9.39 8.94 10.25
CA ARG A 7 10.81 8.93 10.57
C ARG A 7 11.51 10.18 10.02
N ALA A 8 12.72 10.41 10.50
CA ALA A 8 13.60 11.46 10.03
C ALA A 8 13.01 12.89 10.13
N LYS A 9 12.31 13.16 11.22
CA LYS A 9 11.76 14.50 11.51
C LYS A 9 12.80 15.46 12.03
N GLU A 10 13.83 14.94 12.69
CA GLU A 10 14.92 15.74 13.24
C GLU A 10 16.05 15.87 12.22
N ASP A 11 16.79 16.99 12.27
CA ASP A 11 17.85 17.31 11.30
C ASP A 11 18.92 16.23 11.22
N GLU A 12 19.31 15.65 12.35
CA GLU A 12 20.31 14.58 12.42
C GLU A 12 19.85 13.30 11.72
N GLU A 13 18.60 12.88 11.95
CA GLU A 13 18.01 11.73 11.25
C GLU A 13 17.84 12.01 9.75
N ALA A 14 17.51 13.25 9.39
CA ALA A 14 17.36 13.67 8.00
C ALA A 14 18.69 13.58 7.25
N GLU A 15 19.75 14.08 7.82
CA GLU A 15 21.10 14.02 7.21
C GLU A 15 21.60 12.57 7.11
N LYS A 16 21.31 11.75 8.12
CA LYS A 16 21.62 10.32 8.07
C LYS A 16 20.89 9.62 6.94
N LEU A 17 19.60 9.90 6.75
CA LEU A 17 18.80 9.30 5.66
C LEU A 17 19.36 9.70 4.29
N LEU A 18 19.75 10.94 4.09
CA LEU A 18 20.37 11.39 2.84
C LEU A 18 21.70 10.69 2.60
N ALA A 19 22.53 10.54 3.61
CA ALA A 19 23.80 9.83 3.51
C ALA A 19 23.59 8.35 3.17
N ASP A 20 22.63 7.68 3.83
CA ASP A 20 22.27 6.29 3.56
C ASP A 20 21.74 6.12 2.14
N ALA A 21 20.91 7.05 1.65
CA ALA A 21 20.38 7.02 0.30
C ALA A 21 21.50 7.11 -0.77
N ARG A 22 22.45 8.01 -0.58
CA ARG A 22 23.63 8.12 -1.46
C ARG A 22 24.48 6.85 -1.45
N LEU A 23 24.68 6.29 -0.25
CA LEU A 23 25.44 5.06 -0.09
C LEU A 23 24.78 3.88 -0.82
N LEU A 24 23.47 3.77 -0.78
CA LEU A 24 22.71 2.74 -1.50
C LEU A 24 22.83 2.92 -3.02
N GLU A 25 22.76 4.14 -3.52
CA GLU A 25 22.99 4.42 -4.94
C GLU A 25 24.41 4.03 -5.37
N GLU A 26 25.43 4.43 -4.60
CA GLU A 26 26.83 4.08 -4.84
C GLU A 26 27.05 2.56 -4.80
N ALA A 27 26.34 1.84 -3.95
CA ALA A 27 26.37 0.39 -3.84
C ALA A 27 25.72 -0.33 -5.02
N GLY A 28 25.06 0.37 -5.93
CA GLY A 28 24.48 -0.17 -7.15
C GLY A 28 22.97 -0.46 -7.08
N CYS A 29 22.25 0.10 -6.12
CA CYS A 29 20.80 0.04 -6.13
C CYS A 29 20.25 0.74 -7.37
N PHE A 30 19.26 0.13 -8.04
CA PHE A 30 18.64 0.71 -9.24
C PHE A 30 17.41 1.56 -8.94
N ALA A 31 16.88 1.49 -7.73
CA ALA A 31 15.76 2.28 -7.24
C ALA A 31 15.77 2.29 -5.71
N LEU A 32 15.08 3.25 -5.12
CA LEU A 32 14.97 3.40 -3.68
C LEU A 32 13.50 3.60 -3.28
N VAL A 33 13.08 2.98 -2.19
CA VAL A 33 11.75 3.19 -1.62
C VAL A 33 11.88 3.98 -0.33
N LEU A 34 11.09 5.05 -0.20
CA LEU A 34 10.96 5.84 1.03
C LEU A 34 9.59 5.63 1.63
N GLU A 35 9.54 5.14 2.87
CA GLU A 35 8.29 4.90 3.60
C GLU A 35 8.18 5.84 4.81
N LYS A 36 7.06 6.57 4.89
CA LYS A 36 6.73 7.47 6.02
C LYS A 36 7.83 8.47 6.34
N ILE A 37 8.31 9.14 5.32
CA ILE A 37 9.33 10.18 5.40
C ILE A 37 8.67 11.55 5.18
N PRO A 38 9.11 12.61 5.88
CA PRO A 38 8.61 13.97 5.63
C PRO A 38 8.74 14.35 4.15
N ARG A 39 7.70 15.00 3.61
CA ARG A 39 7.59 15.36 2.20
C ARG A 39 8.82 16.11 1.68
N GLU A 40 9.28 17.09 2.44
CA GLU A 40 10.41 17.95 2.05
C GLU A 40 11.71 17.15 1.97
N LEU A 41 11.91 16.21 2.90
CA LEU A 41 13.08 15.34 2.89
C LEU A 41 13.03 14.35 1.74
N ALA A 42 11.87 13.76 1.47
CA ALA A 42 11.70 12.85 0.32
C ALA A 42 11.97 13.57 -1.00
N ALA A 43 11.49 14.81 -1.15
CA ALA A 43 11.77 15.64 -2.31
C ALA A 43 13.27 15.91 -2.48
N ARG A 44 14.00 16.18 -1.39
CA ARG A 44 15.46 16.33 -1.42
C ARG A 44 16.16 15.06 -1.89
N VAL A 45 15.77 13.90 -1.36
CA VAL A 45 16.35 12.62 -1.76
C VAL A 45 16.12 12.38 -3.26
N ALA A 46 14.90 12.57 -3.74
CA ALA A 46 14.55 12.38 -5.16
C ALA A 46 15.35 13.31 -6.08
N LYS A 47 15.61 14.55 -5.62
CA LYS A 47 16.39 15.53 -6.39
C LYS A 47 17.88 15.21 -6.43
N GLU A 48 18.42 14.68 -5.32
CA GLU A 48 19.86 14.41 -5.19
C GLU A 48 20.29 13.10 -5.85
N LEU A 49 19.42 12.08 -5.88
CA LEU A 49 19.74 10.78 -6.48
C LEU A 49 19.47 10.79 -7.97
N SER A 50 20.24 10.00 -8.71
CA SER A 50 20.02 9.72 -10.13
C SER A 50 19.16 8.49 -10.38
N ILE A 51 18.96 7.64 -9.36
CA ILE A 51 18.06 6.48 -9.43
C ILE A 51 16.63 6.88 -9.04
N PRO A 52 15.61 6.16 -9.55
CA PRO A 52 14.22 6.41 -9.17
C PRO A 52 13.97 6.28 -7.67
N VAL A 53 13.23 7.23 -7.13
CA VAL A 53 12.78 7.23 -5.74
C VAL A 53 11.27 7.03 -5.70
N ILE A 54 10.84 5.94 -5.08
CA ILE A 54 9.43 5.54 -4.96
C ILE A 54 8.96 5.82 -3.53
N GLY A 55 7.88 6.58 -3.39
CA GLY A 55 7.34 6.94 -2.09
C GLY A 55 6.11 6.14 -1.68
N ILE A 56 5.99 5.89 -0.40
CA ILE A 56 4.76 5.49 0.26
C ILE A 56 4.67 6.24 1.60
N GLY A 57 3.72 7.15 1.71
CA GLY A 57 3.67 8.06 2.85
C GLY A 57 4.86 9.03 2.92
N ALA A 58 5.37 9.44 1.76
CA ALA A 58 6.52 10.32 1.63
C ALA A 58 6.24 11.60 0.80
N GLY A 59 4.97 11.89 0.55
CA GLY A 59 4.55 13.03 -0.26
C GLY A 59 4.64 12.78 -1.77
N PRO A 60 4.18 13.73 -2.60
CA PRO A 60 4.08 13.54 -4.04
C PRO A 60 5.35 13.90 -4.82
N ASP A 61 6.34 14.53 -4.19
CA ASP A 61 7.51 15.10 -4.87
C ASP A 61 8.66 14.09 -5.02
N VAL A 62 8.33 12.89 -5.44
CA VAL A 62 9.22 11.77 -5.77
C VAL A 62 8.88 11.22 -7.15
N ASP A 63 9.69 10.29 -7.66
CA ASP A 63 9.56 9.82 -9.04
C ASP A 63 8.36 8.88 -9.24
N GLY A 64 7.93 8.18 -8.21
CA GLY A 64 6.76 7.30 -8.28
C GLY A 64 6.18 7.01 -6.90
N GLN A 65 5.04 6.32 -6.91
CA GLN A 65 4.30 5.97 -5.69
C GLN A 65 4.02 4.47 -5.68
N VAL A 66 3.99 3.89 -4.50
CA VAL A 66 3.47 2.55 -4.27
C VAL A 66 2.38 2.60 -3.21
N LEU A 67 1.36 1.79 -3.38
CA LEU A 67 0.29 1.62 -2.39
C LEU A 67 -0.07 0.14 -2.33
N VAL A 68 -0.23 -0.38 -1.13
CA VAL A 68 -0.59 -1.79 -0.94
C VAL A 68 -1.95 -2.06 -1.59
N LEU A 69 -2.01 -3.06 -2.47
CA LEU A 69 -3.20 -3.38 -3.25
C LEU A 69 -4.43 -3.65 -2.37
N HIS A 70 -4.26 -4.41 -1.30
CA HIS A 70 -5.33 -4.73 -0.36
C HIS A 70 -5.87 -3.48 0.36
N ASP A 71 -5.02 -2.52 0.64
CA ASP A 71 -5.42 -1.24 1.23
C ASP A 71 -6.12 -0.37 0.20
N MET A 72 -5.56 -0.25 -0.99
CA MET A 72 -6.11 0.53 -2.10
C MET A 72 -7.51 0.06 -2.51
N LEU A 73 -7.73 -1.25 -2.54
CA LEU A 73 -9.01 -1.85 -2.92
C LEU A 73 -10.01 -1.95 -1.75
N GLY A 74 -9.62 -1.57 -0.54
CA GLY A 74 -10.51 -1.65 0.62
C GLY A 74 -10.80 -3.06 1.08
N ILE A 75 -9.83 -3.98 0.98
CA ILE A 75 -9.91 -5.33 1.54
C ILE A 75 -9.51 -5.30 3.01
N THR A 76 -8.41 -4.60 3.34
CA THR A 76 -7.97 -4.37 4.72
C THR A 76 -8.71 -3.16 5.29
N MET A 77 -9.58 -3.40 6.28
CA MET A 77 -10.47 -2.35 6.83
C MET A 77 -10.01 -1.79 8.16
N ASP A 78 -9.20 -2.52 8.91
CA ASP A 78 -8.73 -2.18 10.26
C ASP A 78 -7.45 -1.33 10.28
N PHE A 79 -6.92 -0.98 9.12
CA PHE A 79 -5.72 -0.16 8.97
C PHE A 79 -6.00 1.02 8.05
N SER A 80 -5.90 2.24 8.58
CA SER A 80 -6.20 3.46 7.82
C SER A 80 -5.23 4.59 8.18
N PRO A 81 -3.95 4.48 7.77
CA PRO A 81 -2.98 5.54 7.98
C PRO A 81 -3.32 6.77 7.12
N ARG A 82 -2.78 7.93 7.51
CA ARG A 82 -3.02 9.20 6.82
C ARG A 82 -2.68 9.17 5.32
N PHE A 83 -1.68 8.40 4.92
CA PHE A 83 -1.22 8.30 3.53
C PHE A 83 -2.06 7.34 2.68
N LEU A 84 -2.98 6.57 3.28
CA LEU A 84 -3.84 5.63 2.57
C LEU A 84 -5.04 6.34 1.96
N ARG A 85 -5.26 6.11 0.68
CA ARG A 85 -6.51 6.42 -0.01
C ARG A 85 -7.13 5.13 -0.52
N ARG A 86 -8.37 4.85 -0.13
CA ARG A 86 -9.12 3.73 -0.69
C ARG A 86 -9.82 4.17 -1.96
N TYR A 87 -9.63 3.40 -3.02
CA TYR A 87 -10.25 3.62 -4.31
C TYR A 87 -11.48 2.74 -4.51
N LEU A 88 -11.66 1.74 -3.66
CA LEU A 88 -12.77 0.79 -3.69
C LEU A 88 -13.02 0.29 -2.27
N ASN A 89 -14.24 -0.17 -2.01
CA ASN A 89 -14.64 -0.81 -0.74
C ASN A 89 -14.96 -2.29 -1.01
N LEU A 90 -13.94 -3.06 -1.36
CA LEU A 90 -14.10 -4.43 -1.83
C LEU A 90 -14.47 -5.41 -0.71
N ALA A 91 -14.05 -5.16 0.52
CA ALA A 91 -14.39 -6.01 1.67
C ALA A 91 -15.90 -6.18 1.84
N GLU A 92 -16.66 -5.09 1.72
CA GLU A 92 -18.12 -5.11 1.80
C GLU A 92 -18.76 -5.94 0.68
N SER A 93 -18.26 -5.79 -0.54
CA SER A 93 -18.74 -6.56 -1.70
C SER A 93 -18.45 -8.06 -1.56
N ILE A 94 -17.26 -8.41 -1.06
CA ILE A 94 -16.86 -9.80 -0.81
C ILE A 94 -17.76 -10.42 0.27
N GLU A 95 -17.96 -9.73 1.38
CA GLU A 95 -18.80 -10.16 2.49
C GLU A 95 -20.25 -10.39 2.00
N GLY A 96 -20.80 -9.46 1.22
CA GLY A 96 -22.12 -9.56 0.63
C GLY A 96 -22.24 -10.77 -0.31
N ALA A 97 -21.26 -11.02 -1.14
CA ALA A 97 -21.23 -12.18 -2.06
C ALA A 97 -21.21 -13.51 -1.29
N ILE A 98 -20.38 -13.62 -0.25
CA ILE A 98 -20.30 -14.82 0.58
C ILE A 98 -21.59 -15.04 1.34
N THR A 99 -22.19 -13.98 1.88
CA THR A 99 -23.48 -14.04 2.59
C THR A 99 -24.59 -14.55 1.66
N SER A 100 -24.65 -14.05 0.44
CA SER A 100 -25.61 -14.50 -0.59
C SER A 100 -25.40 -15.97 -0.94
N TYR A 101 -24.18 -16.38 -1.17
CA TYR A 101 -23.83 -17.78 -1.43
C TYR A 101 -24.29 -18.71 -0.30
N CYS A 102 -24.00 -18.36 0.95
CA CYS A 102 -24.42 -19.15 2.10
C CYS A 102 -25.95 -19.25 2.21
N ALA A 103 -26.67 -18.17 1.92
CA ALA A 103 -28.13 -18.16 1.91
C ALA A 103 -28.69 -19.09 0.82
N ASP A 104 -28.14 -19.04 -0.38
CA ASP A 104 -28.55 -19.88 -1.51
C ASP A 104 -28.30 -21.37 -1.24
N VAL A 105 -27.17 -21.72 -0.63
CA VAL A 105 -26.87 -23.09 -0.22
C VAL A 105 -27.88 -23.59 0.82
N ARG A 106 -28.18 -22.79 1.83
CA ARG A 106 -29.14 -23.16 2.90
C ARG A 106 -30.56 -23.32 2.38
N SER A 107 -30.97 -22.52 1.42
CA SER A 107 -32.29 -22.58 0.78
C SER A 107 -32.38 -23.63 -0.33
N LYS A 108 -31.26 -24.27 -0.67
CA LYS A 108 -31.11 -25.17 -1.81
C LYS A 108 -31.39 -24.52 -3.17
N ASN A 109 -31.21 -23.21 -3.26
CA ASN A 109 -31.29 -22.49 -4.52
C ASN A 109 -29.97 -22.61 -5.32
N PHE A 110 -28.87 -22.92 -4.64
CA PHE A 110 -27.61 -23.28 -5.26
C PHE A 110 -27.11 -24.65 -4.77
N PRO A 111 -26.70 -25.58 -5.65
CA PRO A 111 -26.89 -25.51 -7.11
C PRO A 111 -28.35 -25.71 -7.50
N ASN A 112 -28.79 -25.06 -8.57
CA ASN A 112 -30.10 -25.30 -9.16
C ASN A 112 -30.05 -26.43 -10.19
N GLU A 113 -31.17 -26.68 -10.94
CA GLU A 113 -31.22 -27.74 -11.94
C GLU A 113 -30.25 -27.54 -13.10
N GLU A 114 -30.03 -26.32 -13.55
CA GLU A 114 -29.09 -25.97 -14.63
C GLU A 114 -27.63 -26.20 -14.23
N GLU A 115 -27.35 -26.06 -12.95
CA GLU A 115 -26.01 -26.23 -12.35
C GLU A 115 -25.77 -27.66 -11.86
N SER A 116 -26.76 -28.58 -12.07
CA SER A 116 -26.72 -29.98 -11.60
C SER A 116 -26.60 -30.94 -12.76
N TYR A 117 -25.94 -32.07 -12.54
CA TYR A 117 -25.82 -33.12 -13.53
C TYR A 117 -26.89 -34.17 -13.26
N SER A 118 -27.56 -34.58 -14.32
CA SER A 118 -28.49 -35.73 -14.32
C SER A 118 -27.82 -36.95 -14.94
N SER A 119 -28.25 -38.14 -14.52
CA SER A 119 -27.75 -39.42 -15.05
C SER A 119 -28.26 -39.68 -16.47
#